data_77e6dd3a7d2126f2de4957328fe84167
#
_entry.id   77e6dd3a7d2126f2de4957328fe84167
#
_cell.length_a   1.000
_cell.length_b   1.000
_cell.length_c   1.000
_cell.angle_alpha   90.00
_cell.angle_beta   90.00
_cell.angle_gamma   90.00
#
_symmetry.space_group_name_H-M   'P 1'
#
loop_
_entity.id
_entity.type
_entity.pdbx_description
1 polymer ?
#
loop_
_entity_poly.entity_id
_entity_poly.type
_entity_poly.pdbx_seq_one_letter_code
_entity_poly.pdbx_strand_id
1 'polypeptide(L)'
;MRANRISALAVLEGEAIVGILTERDLLRAVADGRNPEATHISQYMTHSPRTIEAAEPAARAAETMVKHRVRHLSVTDKGRLVGFLSARDLLH
;
A
#
# COMPACT_ATOMS: atom_id res chain seq x y z
N MET A 1 -3.08 6.02 13.10
CA MET A 1 -2.07 6.22 12.06
C MET A 1 -1.21 7.43 12.29
N ARG A 2 -1.80 8.47 12.82
CA ARG A 2 -1.06 9.71 12.97
C ARG A 2 0.15 9.59 13.89
N ALA A 3 -0.01 8.93 15.01
CA ALA A 3 1.08 8.80 15.98
C ALA A 3 2.30 8.10 15.40
N ASN A 4 2.09 7.12 14.55
CA ASN A 4 3.17 6.35 13.96
C ASN A 4 3.43 6.73 12.52
N ARG A 5 2.70 7.72 12.02
CA ARG A 5 2.80 8.18 10.64
C ARG A 5 2.64 7.07 9.60
N ILE A 6 1.82 6.09 9.94
CA ILE A 6 1.53 4.99 9.03
C ILE A 6 0.36 5.41 8.16
N SER A 7 0.58 5.45 6.85
CA SER A 7 -0.47 5.82 5.90
C SER A 7 -0.97 4.63 5.08
N ALA A 8 -0.35 3.47 5.22
CA ALA A 8 -0.73 2.28 4.48
C ALA A 8 -0.41 1.03 5.28
N LEU A 9 -1.23 0.01 5.07
CA LEU A 9 -1.04 -1.30 5.68
C LEU A 9 -1.03 -2.36 4.60
N ALA A 10 -0.14 -3.34 4.73
CA ALA A 10 -0.18 -4.50 3.85
C ALA A 10 -1.23 -5.46 4.35
N VAL A 11 -1.99 -6.02 3.44
CA VAL A 11 -2.96 -7.06 3.75
C VAL A 11 -2.36 -8.37 3.28
N LEU A 12 -2.21 -9.31 4.20
CA LEU A 12 -1.53 -10.57 3.93
C LEU A 12 -2.51 -11.74 3.95
N GLU A 13 -2.19 -12.73 3.15
CA GLU A 13 -2.84 -14.01 3.21
C GLU A 13 -1.70 -15.02 3.32
N GLY A 14 -1.49 -15.56 4.51
CA GLY A 14 -0.27 -16.30 4.80
C GLY A 14 0.91 -15.35 4.72
N GLU A 15 1.88 -15.64 3.86
CA GLU A 15 3.04 -14.77 3.65
C GLU A 15 2.91 -13.92 2.39
N ALA A 16 1.83 -14.10 1.64
CA ALA A 16 1.64 -13.37 0.39
C ALA A 16 0.97 -12.02 0.65
N ILE A 17 1.44 -10.99 -0.03
CA ILE A 17 0.82 -9.67 0.03
C ILE A 17 -0.31 -9.67 -0.99
N VAL A 18 -1.55 -9.64 -0.52
CA VAL A 18 -2.71 -9.67 -1.42
C VAL A 18 -3.35 -8.30 -1.60
N GLY A 19 -3.00 -7.32 -0.78
CA GLY A 19 -3.57 -6.00 -0.94
C GLY A 19 -2.84 -4.95 -0.14
N ILE A 20 -3.20 -3.70 -0.39
CA ILE A 20 -2.76 -2.55 0.39
C ILE A 20 -3.99 -1.77 0.79
N LEU A 21 -4.09 -1.43 2.07
CA LEU A 21 -5.16 -0.61 2.60
C LEU A 21 -4.55 0.73 3.04
N THR A 22 -5.10 1.82 2.53
CA THR A 22 -4.59 3.15 2.86
C THR A 22 -5.60 3.91 3.72
N GLU A 23 -5.13 5.00 4.30
CA GLU A 23 -6.00 5.90 5.05
C GLU A 23 -7.15 6.39 4.18
N ARG A 24 -6.87 6.66 2.91
CA ARG A 24 -7.91 7.08 1.97
C ARG A 24 -8.99 6.01 1.79
N ASP A 25 -8.59 4.74 1.77
CA ASP A 25 -9.55 3.65 1.66
C ASP A 25 -10.49 3.62 2.85
N LEU A 26 -9.96 3.85 4.04
CA LEU A 26 -10.77 3.90 5.25
C LEU A 26 -11.75 5.07 5.22
N LEU A 27 -11.29 6.23 4.73
CA LEU A 27 -12.17 7.38 4.59
C LEU A 27 -13.29 7.12 3.60
N ARG A 28 -12.99 6.40 2.52
CA ARG A 28 -14.02 6.02 1.56
C ARG A 28 -15.07 5.12 2.19
N ALA A 29 -14.66 4.18 3.00
CA ALA A 29 -15.59 3.28 3.68
C ALA A 29 -16.52 4.07 4.59
N VAL A 30 -15.97 5.04 5.32
CA VAL A 30 -16.75 5.90 6.20
C VAL A 30 -17.73 6.74 5.37
N ALA A 31 -17.25 7.34 4.27
CA ALA A 31 -18.08 8.17 3.41
C ALA A 31 -19.22 7.40 2.77
N ASP A 32 -19.01 6.10 2.51
CA ASP A 32 -20.03 5.24 1.94
C ASP A 32 -21.07 4.81 2.97
N GLY A 33 -20.88 5.19 4.22
CA GLY A 33 -21.80 4.83 5.29
C GLY A 33 -21.79 3.37 5.65
N ARG A 34 -20.69 2.69 5.39
CA ARG A 34 -20.58 1.26 5.68
C ARG A 34 -20.45 0.99 7.17
N ASN A 35 -21.07 -0.09 7.59
CA ASN A 35 -20.95 -0.56 8.96
C ASN A 35 -19.55 -1.18 9.13
N PRO A 36 -18.69 -0.61 9.98
CA PRO A 36 -17.32 -1.11 10.13
C PRO A 36 -17.25 -2.55 10.64
N GLU A 37 -18.26 -3.01 11.36
CA GLU A 37 -18.30 -4.37 11.86
C GLU A 37 -18.62 -5.39 10.76
N ALA A 38 -19.32 -4.95 9.72
CA ALA A 38 -19.78 -5.83 8.65
C ALA A 38 -19.01 -5.64 7.34
N THR A 39 -18.13 -4.65 7.28
CA THR A 39 -17.39 -4.34 6.06
C THR A 39 -16.01 -4.96 6.13
N HIS A 40 -15.66 -5.74 5.13
CA HIS A 40 -14.36 -6.40 5.08
C HIS A 40 -13.32 -5.52 4.40
N ILE A 41 -12.10 -5.60 4.89
CA ILE A 41 -10.95 -4.86 4.34
C ILE A 41 -10.81 -5.11 2.84
N SER A 42 -11.03 -6.35 2.41
CA SER A 42 -10.90 -6.72 1.00
C SER A 42 -11.82 -5.92 0.07
N GLN A 43 -12.86 -5.31 0.60
CA GLN A 43 -13.79 -4.52 -0.21
C GLN A 43 -13.21 -3.14 -0.56
N TYR A 44 -12.22 -2.68 0.19
CA TYR A 44 -11.66 -1.34 0.00
C TYR A 44 -10.17 -1.32 -0.31
N MET A 45 -9.46 -2.41 -0.09
CA MET A 45 -8.03 -2.46 -0.36
C MET A 45 -7.72 -2.45 -1.86
N THR A 46 -6.50 -2.06 -2.19
CA THR A 46 -5.97 -2.24 -3.54
C THR A 46 -5.51 -3.68 -3.66
N HIS A 47 -6.07 -4.41 -4.61
CA HIS A 47 -5.73 -5.81 -4.82
C HIS A 47 -4.45 -5.95 -5.64
N SER A 48 -3.69 -7.02 -5.36
CA SER A 48 -2.47 -7.34 -6.10
C SER A 48 -1.55 -6.13 -6.26
N PRO A 49 -1.12 -5.54 -5.15
CA PRO A 49 -0.32 -4.32 -5.21
C PRO A 49 1.02 -4.55 -5.87
N ARG A 50 1.55 -3.49 -6.48
CA ARG A 50 2.88 -3.54 -7.07
C ARG A 50 3.93 -3.57 -5.98
N THR A 51 5.00 -4.32 -6.23
CA THR A 51 6.10 -4.42 -5.29
C THR A 51 7.39 -4.00 -5.95
N ILE A 52 8.38 -3.67 -5.14
CA ILE A 52 9.72 -3.38 -5.61
C ILE A 52 10.72 -3.94 -4.60
N GLU A 53 11.84 -4.45 -5.09
CA GLU A 53 12.89 -4.94 -4.21
C GLU A 53 13.65 -3.78 -3.58
N ALA A 54 13.98 -3.93 -2.30
CA ALA A 54 14.67 -2.87 -1.56
C ALA A 54 16.01 -2.46 -2.18
N ALA A 55 16.67 -3.37 -2.87
CA ALA A 55 17.96 -3.09 -3.50
C ALA A 55 17.85 -2.33 -4.81
N GLU A 56 16.63 -2.14 -5.36
CA GLU A 56 16.46 -1.41 -6.60
C GLU A 56 16.66 0.09 -6.39
N PRO A 57 17.16 0.79 -7.41
CA PRO A 57 17.34 2.25 -7.29
C PRO A 57 16.00 2.99 -7.22
N ALA A 58 16.02 4.15 -6.57
CA ALA A 58 14.82 4.98 -6.45
C ALA A 58 14.23 5.33 -7.82
N ALA A 59 15.07 5.47 -8.83
CA ALA A 59 14.58 5.76 -10.18
C ALA A 59 13.65 4.67 -10.70
N ARG A 60 13.92 3.41 -10.34
CA ARG A 60 13.06 2.29 -10.75
C ARG A 60 11.70 2.37 -10.06
N ALA A 61 11.69 2.79 -8.80
CA ALA A 61 10.43 2.98 -8.08
C ALA A 61 9.59 4.07 -8.74
N ALA A 62 10.23 5.19 -9.10
CA ALA A 62 9.53 6.28 -9.77
C ALA A 62 8.94 5.83 -11.11
N GLU A 63 9.72 5.10 -11.90
CA GLU A 63 9.24 4.57 -13.17
C GLU A 63 8.04 3.66 -12.99
N THR A 64 8.10 2.79 -11.99
CA THR A 64 7.02 1.85 -11.71
C THR A 64 5.74 2.59 -11.34
N MET A 65 5.86 3.61 -10.50
CA MET A 65 4.70 4.39 -10.08
C MET A 65 4.05 5.10 -11.26
N VAL A 66 4.87 5.70 -12.13
CA VAL A 66 4.35 6.41 -13.30
C VAL A 66 3.71 5.43 -14.28
N LYS A 67 4.41 4.34 -14.57
CA LYS A 67 3.95 3.37 -15.55
C LYS A 67 2.62 2.74 -15.15
N HIS A 68 2.46 2.42 -13.89
CA HIS A 68 1.26 1.73 -13.40
C HIS A 68 0.27 2.64 -12.71
N ARG A 69 0.56 3.95 -12.67
CA ARG A 69 -0.30 4.96 -12.05
C ARG A 69 -0.64 4.64 -10.60
N VAL A 70 0.36 4.21 -9.86
CA VAL A 70 0.22 3.93 -8.44
C VAL A 70 1.08 4.91 -7.64
N ARG A 71 0.67 5.19 -6.42
CA ARG A 71 1.38 6.13 -5.56
C ARG A 71 2.11 5.43 -4.43
N HIS A 72 1.93 4.15 -4.30
CA HIS A 72 2.54 3.35 -3.24
C HIS A 72 3.07 2.06 -3.81
N LEU A 73 4.20 1.64 -3.30
CA LEU A 73 4.78 0.35 -3.63
C LEU A 73 5.07 -0.37 -2.33
N SER A 74 4.83 -1.67 -2.32
CA SER A 74 5.28 -2.51 -1.21
C SER A 74 6.74 -2.83 -1.48
N VAL A 75 7.59 -2.62 -0.49
CA VAL A 75 9.03 -2.89 -0.63
C VAL A 75 9.33 -4.24 -0.04
N THR A 76 9.97 -5.09 -0.82
CA THR A 76 10.32 -6.43 -0.40
C THR A 76 11.84 -6.61 -0.39
N ASP A 77 12.29 -7.55 0.41
CA ASP A 77 13.69 -7.98 0.42
C ASP A 77 13.66 -9.50 0.39
N LYS A 78 14.10 -10.06 -0.74
CA LYS A 78 14.05 -11.50 -0.96
C LYS A 78 12.65 -12.06 -0.77
N GLY A 79 11.66 -11.33 -1.28
CA GLY A 79 10.27 -11.75 -1.24
C GLY A 79 9.53 -11.44 0.04
N ARG A 80 10.21 -10.88 1.04
CA ARG A 80 9.58 -10.54 2.32
C ARG A 80 9.30 -9.05 2.39
N LEU A 81 8.12 -8.71 2.87
CA LEU A 81 7.74 -7.31 3.04
C LEU A 81 8.62 -6.66 4.10
N VAL A 82 9.30 -5.58 3.74
CA VAL A 82 10.12 -4.81 4.69
C VAL A 82 9.67 -3.37 4.83
N GLY A 83 8.78 -2.89 3.98
CA GLY A 83 8.30 -1.53 4.12
C GLY A 83 7.42 -1.10 2.97
N PHE A 84 7.12 0.19 2.96
CA PHE A 84 6.33 0.82 1.92
C PHE A 84 7.05 2.06 1.43
N LEU A 85 6.84 2.38 0.16
CA LEU A 85 7.38 3.59 -0.42
C LEU A 85 6.22 4.34 -1.07
N SER A 86 6.08 5.62 -0.76
CA SER A 86 5.05 6.43 -1.39
C SER A 86 5.68 7.42 -2.38
N ALA A 87 4.85 7.92 -3.30
CA ALA A 87 5.32 8.94 -4.23
C ALA A 87 5.86 10.16 -3.49
N ARG A 88 5.26 10.47 -2.33
CA ARG A 88 5.70 11.58 -1.50
C ARG A 88 7.14 11.38 -1.01
N ASP A 89 7.49 10.15 -0.66
CA ASP A 89 8.85 9.85 -0.18
C ASP A 89 9.90 10.16 -1.25
N LEU A 90 9.54 9.95 -2.52
CA LEU A 90 10.48 10.19 -3.62
C LEU A 90 10.69 11.66 -3.92
N LEU A 91 9.80 12.53 -3.44
CA LEU A 91 9.91 13.96 -3.65
C LEU A 91 10.79 14.64 -2.59
N HIS A 92 11.18 13.93 -1.60
CA HIS A 92 12.05 14.44 -0.52
C HIS A 92 13.40 13.71 -0.46
#